data_2665428b88566c9efe24882a80f51442
#
_entry.id   2665428b88566c9efe24882a80f51442
#
_cell.length_a   1.000
_cell.length_b   1.000
_cell.length_c   1.000
_cell.angle_alpha   90.00
_cell.angle_beta   90.00
_cell.angle_gamma   90.00
#
_symmetry.space_group_name_H-M   'P 1'
#
loop_
_entity.id
_entity.type
_entity.pdbx_description
1 polymer ?
#
loop_
_entity_poly.entity_id
_entity_poly.type
_entity_poly.pdbx_seq_one_letter_code
_entity_poly.pdbx_strand_id
1 'polypeptide(L)'
;IMVEAVSTQYLPNTLKIKELLPTLGQIKIVSANYSQYSSRYDAFKAGEVLPAFNPAMSGGALMDLNIYNINLVVALFGKPLNVNYEANIQRGIDTSGILTLDYDSFKCVCIGAKDCKAPVATNIQGDAGCITISTPANSLSGFKVLMNKGSAKQMNNEGDEVSYNNDKHRMYHEFVEFVKMIDEKDFTRAKKMQEISLITIEIATKARQSAGIEFAADK
;
A
#
# COMPACT_ATOMS: atom_id res chain seq x y z
N ILE A 1 3.81 7.63 23.92
CA ILE A 1 3.97 7.38 22.47
C ILE A 1 2.71 6.73 21.96
N MET A 2 2.16 7.27 20.89
CA MET A 2 1.02 6.71 20.16
C MET A 2 1.43 6.56 18.70
N VAL A 3 1.32 5.35 18.16
CA VAL A 3 1.65 5.03 16.76
C VAL A 3 0.60 4.07 16.22
N GLU A 4 0.40 4.07 14.92
CA GLU A 4 -0.46 3.12 14.24
C GLU A 4 0.28 1.80 14.02
N ALA A 5 -0.40 0.68 14.25
CA ALA A 5 0.15 -0.66 14.04
C ALA A 5 0.06 -1.06 12.56
N VAL A 6 0.93 -0.50 11.73
CA VAL A 6 1.04 -0.81 10.30
C VAL A 6 2.35 -1.54 10.05
N SER A 7 2.29 -2.87 10.05
CA SER A 7 3.47 -3.73 9.92
C SER A 7 4.39 -3.35 8.76
N THR A 8 3.82 -2.94 7.61
CA THR A 8 4.56 -2.53 6.41
C THR A 8 5.66 -1.51 6.68
N GLN A 9 5.42 -0.54 7.58
CA GLN A 9 6.39 0.52 7.89
C GLN A 9 7.64 0.01 8.62
N TYR A 10 7.54 -1.15 9.28
CA TYR A 10 8.57 -1.70 10.16
C TYR A 10 9.26 -2.94 9.58
N LEU A 11 8.75 -3.48 8.45
CA LEU A 11 9.34 -4.65 7.81
C LEU A 11 10.76 -4.34 7.30
N PRO A 12 11.75 -5.18 7.58
CA PRO A 12 13.10 -5.05 7.03
C PRO A 12 13.11 -4.98 5.51
N ASN A 13 12.22 -5.70 4.83
CA ASN A 13 12.06 -5.62 3.38
C ASN A 13 11.66 -4.21 2.92
N THR A 14 10.75 -3.52 3.61
CA THR A 14 10.38 -2.13 3.29
C THR A 14 11.56 -1.18 3.46
N LEU A 15 12.30 -1.33 4.56
CA LEU A 15 13.48 -0.52 4.82
C LEU A 15 14.54 -0.75 3.75
N LYS A 16 14.76 -2.02 3.36
CA LYS A 16 15.72 -2.37 2.31
C LYS A 16 15.32 -1.87 0.94
N ILE A 17 14.04 -1.94 0.59
CA ILE A 17 13.53 -1.35 -0.65
C ILE A 17 13.84 0.16 -0.67
N LYS A 18 13.59 0.86 0.43
CA LYS A 18 13.87 2.30 0.55
C LYS A 18 15.36 2.63 0.31
N GLU A 19 16.27 1.81 0.83
CA GLU A 19 17.72 1.95 0.60
C GLU A 19 18.09 1.72 -0.87
N LEU A 20 17.36 0.83 -1.55
CA LEU A 20 17.63 0.46 -2.95
C LEU A 20 17.02 1.42 -3.97
N LEU A 21 16.04 2.26 -3.60
CA LEU A 21 15.39 3.20 -4.55
C LEU A 21 16.39 4.00 -5.39
N PRO A 22 17.48 4.57 -4.84
CA PRO A 22 18.44 5.34 -5.63
C PRO A 22 19.13 4.52 -6.73
N THR A 23 19.25 3.20 -6.57
CA THR A 23 19.87 2.32 -7.56
C THR A 23 19.02 2.11 -8.80
N LEU A 24 17.71 2.37 -8.70
CA LEU A 24 16.77 2.26 -9.83
C LEU A 24 16.83 3.44 -10.79
N GLY A 25 17.66 4.46 -10.49
CA GLY A 25 17.69 5.70 -11.25
C GLY A 25 16.47 6.59 -10.96
N GLN A 26 15.99 7.32 -11.95
CA GLN A 26 14.80 8.14 -11.81
C GLN A 26 13.55 7.27 -11.87
N ILE A 27 12.77 7.26 -10.77
CA ILE A 27 11.48 6.55 -10.77
C ILE A 27 10.54 7.18 -11.79
N LYS A 28 9.85 6.36 -12.55
CA LYS A 28 8.90 6.74 -13.61
C LYS A 28 7.47 6.33 -13.30
N ILE A 29 7.29 5.09 -12.87
CA ILE A 29 5.96 4.53 -12.58
C ILE A 29 6.03 3.68 -11.32
N VAL A 30 5.02 3.81 -10.46
CA VAL A 30 4.75 2.87 -9.38
C VAL A 30 3.36 2.30 -9.59
N SER A 31 3.23 0.98 -9.56
CA SER A 31 1.93 0.31 -9.61
C SER A 31 1.81 -0.68 -8.46
N ALA A 32 0.72 -0.61 -7.71
CA ALA A 32 0.41 -1.52 -6.63
C ALA A 32 -1.01 -2.07 -6.81
N ASN A 33 -1.16 -3.38 -6.78
CA ASN A 33 -2.45 -4.07 -6.92
C ASN A 33 -2.67 -5.02 -5.75
N TYR A 34 -3.74 -4.78 -5.00
CA TYR A 34 -4.25 -5.70 -3.99
C TYR A 34 -5.70 -6.03 -4.31
N SER A 35 -5.92 -6.93 -5.26
CA SER A 35 -7.23 -7.41 -5.68
C SER A 35 -7.46 -8.82 -5.13
N GLN A 36 -8.33 -8.93 -4.15
CA GLN A 36 -8.66 -10.18 -3.49
C GLN A 36 -10.19 -10.34 -3.42
N TYR A 37 -10.74 -11.32 -4.13
CA TYR A 37 -12.16 -11.62 -4.01
C TYR A 37 -12.50 -11.93 -2.55
N SER A 38 -13.34 -11.09 -1.95
CA SER A 38 -13.70 -11.22 -0.55
C SER A 38 -14.69 -12.34 -0.33
N SER A 39 -14.42 -13.22 0.64
CA SER A 39 -15.40 -14.24 1.06
C SER A 39 -16.73 -13.65 1.56
N ARG A 40 -16.76 -12.34 1.88
CA ARG A 40 -17.95 -11.62 2.32
C ARG A 40 -18.71 -10.95 1.17
N TYR A 41 -18.16 -10.98 -0.05
CA TYR A 41 -18.80 -10.32 -1.18
C TYR A 41 -20.05 -11.07 -1.65
N ASP A 42 -20.10 -12.40 -1.53
CA ASP A 42 -21.30 -13.17 -1.88
C ASP A 42 -22.47 -12.85 -0.93
N ALA A 43 -22.21 -12.71 0.36
CA ALA A 43 -23.19 -12.24 1.35
C ALA A 43 -23.67 -10.81 1.02
N PHE A 44 -22.74 -9.92 0.65
CA PHE A 44 -23.05 -8.57 0.22
C PHE A 44 -23.94 -8.55 -1.04
N LYS A 45 -23.67 -9.36 -2.05
CA LYS A 45 -24.55 -9.53 -3.23
C LYS A 45 -25.95 -9.99 -2.84
N ALA A 46 -26.04 -10.91 -1.87
CA ALA A 46 -27.32 -11.43 -1.36
C ALA A 46 -28.09 -10.43 -0.47
N GLY A 47 -27.52 -9.27 -0.14
CA GLY A 47 -28.18 -8.23 0.64
C GLY A 47 -27.70 -8.08 2.07
N GLU A 48 -26.80 -8.94 2.55
CA GLU A 48 -26.21 -8.85 3.89
C GLU A 48 -25.01 -7.91 3.88
N VAL A 49 -25.06 -6.86 4.71
CA VAL A 49 -23.98 -5.85 4.79
C VAL A 49 -23.10 -6.16 6.00
N LEU A 50 -22.03 -6.91 5.76
CA LEU A 50 -21.01 -7.20 6.75
C LEU A 50 -20.04 -6.01 6.93
N PRO A 51 -19.31 -5.90 8.06
CA PRO A 51 -18.43 -4.75 8.35
C PRO A 51 -17.51 -4.33 7.22
N ALA A 52 -16.92 -5.29 6.50
CA ALA A 52 -16.00 -5.04 5.40
C ALA A 52 -16.61 -4.33 4.17
N PHE A 53 -17.94 -4.22 4.10
CA PHE A 53 -18.71 -3.51 3.08
C PHE A 53 -19.68 -2.50 3.68
N ASN A 54 -19.54 -2.16 4.95
CA ASN A 54 -20.44 -1.25 5.65
C ASN A 54 -19.82 0.16 5.76
N PRO A 55 -20.40 1.18 5.12
CA PRO A 55 -19.92 2.57 5.24
C PRO A 55 -19.90 3.09 6.69
N ALA A 56 -20.86 2.64 7.52
CA ALA A 56 -20.91 3.04 8.95
C ALA A 56 -19.74 2.45 9.78
N MET A 57 -19.05 1.45 9.24
CA MET A 57 -17.90 0.81 9.87
C MET A 57 -16.60 1.05 9.09
N SER A 58 -16.58 2.09 8.24
CA SER A 58 -15.45 2.44 7.40
C SER A 58 -14.97 1.29 6.49
N GLY A 59 -15.92 0.50 5.95
CA GLY A 59 -15.64 -0.58 5.01
C GLY A 59 -15.23 -0.06 3.62
N GLY A 60 -15.23 -0.96 2.64
CA GLY A 60 -14.88 -0.66 1.24
C GLY A 60 -13.51 -1.19 0.83
N ALA A 61 -13.28 -1.23 -0.48
CA ALA A 61 -12.03 -1.75 -1.04
C ALA A 61 -10.86 -0.79 -0.78
N LEU A 62 -11.11 0.52 -0.81
CA LEU A 62 -10.12 1.54 -0.51
C LEU A 62 -9.59 1.41 0.92
N MET A 63 -10.50 1.31 1.89
CA MET A 63 -10.15 1.34 3.32
C MET A 63 -9.69 -0.01 3.87
N ASP A 64 -10.10 -1.13 3.26
CA ASP A 64 -9.79 -2.46 3.77
C ASP A 64 -8.57 -3.10 3.08
N LEU A 65 -8.36 -2.84 1.79
CA LEU A 65 -7.26 -3.42 1.01
C LEU A 65 -6.29 -2.37 0.46
N ASN A 66 -6.82 -1.33 -0.20
CA ASN A 66 -5.97 -0.37 -0.89
C ASN A 66 -5.18 0.53 0.08
N ILE A 67 -5.66 0.66 1.31
CA ILE A 67 -4.96 1.39 2.38
C ILE A 67 -3.53 0.86 2.61
N TYR A 68 -3.30 -0.45 2.43
CA TYR A 68 -1.96 -1.04 2.55
C TYR A 68 -1.04 -0.63 1.40
N ASN A 69 -1.57 -0.54 0.17
CA ASN A 69 -0.82 -0.03 -0.98
C ASN A 69 -0.46 1.45 -0.77
N ILE A 70 -1.43 2.26 -0.33
CA ILE A 70 -1.22 3.69 -0.05
C ILE A 70 -0.14 3.85 1.02
N ASN A 71 -0.22 3.09 2.11
CA ASN A 71 0.75 3.17 3.19
C ASN A 71 2.17 2.81 2.73
N LEU A 72 2.33 1.75 1.92
CA LEU A 72 3.62 1.39 1.35
C LEU A 72 4.18 2.52 0.48
N VAL A 73 3.36 3.07 -0.42
CA VAL A 73 3.77 4.17 -1.31
C VAL A 73 4.17 5.41 -0.52
N VAL A 74 3.36 5.79 0.49
CA VAL A 74 3.67 6.95 1.35
C VAL A 74 4.93 6.71 2.19
N ALA A 75 5.13 5.50 2.70
CA ALA A 75 6.34 5.15 3.46
C ALA A 75 7.62 5.27 2.60
N LEU A 76 7.53 5.00 1.30
CA LEU A 76 8.66 5.06 0.37
C LEU A 76 8.87 6.46 -0.23
N PHE A 77 7.80 7.17 -0.58
CA PHE A 77 7.86 8.38 -1.42
C PHE A 77 7.25 9.63 -0.77
N GLY A 78 6.60 9.50 0.39
CA GLY A 78 5.95 10.63 1.06
C GLY A 78 4.62 11.03 0.43
N LYS A 79 4.25 12.32 0.64
CA LYS A 79 2.96 12.86 0.22
C LYS A 79 2.92 13.15 -1.28
N PRO A 80 1.88 12.69 -2.03
CA PRO A 80 1.67 13.05 -3.43
C PRO A 80 1.17 14.49 -3.57
N LEU A 81 1.31 15.06 -4.77
CA LEU A 81 0.77 16.37 -5.15
C LEU A 81 -0.76 16.32 -5.34
N ASN A 82 -1.24 15.29 -6.05
CA ASN A 82 -2.65 15.11 -6.35
C ASN A 82 -3.10 13.67 -6.12
N VAL A 83 -4.39 13.51 -5.85
CA VAL A 83 -5.08 12.26 -5.58
C VAL A 83 -6.35 12.22 -6.41
N ASN A 84 -6.58 11.14 -7.17
CA ASN A 84 -7.84 10.89 -7.88
C ASN A 84 -8.25 9.42 -7.70
N TYR A 85 -9.54 9.18 -7.47
CA TYR A 85 -10.07 7.84 -7.22
C TYR A 85 -11.28 7.54 -8.08
N GLU A 86 -11.17 6.54 -8.94
CA GLU A 86 -12.24 5.99 -9.75
C GLU A 86 -12.74 4.70 -9.10
N ALA A 87 -13.94 4.73 -8.54
CA ALA A 87 -14.50 3.64 -7.75
C ALA A 87 -15.66 2.94 -8.44
N ASN A 88 -15.71 1.62 -8.34
CA ASN A 88 -16.93 0.83 -8.59
C ASN A 88 -17.75 0.82 -7.31
N ILE A 89 -18.85 1.55 -7.30
CA ILE A 89 -19.71 1.74 -6.11
C ILE A 89 -20.93 0.85 -6.18
N GLN A 90 -21.19 0.11 -5.11
CA GLN A 90 -22.39 -0.68 -4.89
C GLN A 90 -22.97 -0.39 -3.52
N ARG A 91 -24.24 0.01 -3.45
CA ARG A 91 -24.92 0.33 -2.17
C ARG A 91 -24.18 1.36 -1.30
N GLY A 92 -23.61 2.39 -1.94
CA GLY A 92 -22.94 3.49 -1.26
C GLY A 92 -21.54 3.20 -0.74
N ILE A 93 -20.92 2.05 -1.14
CA ILE A 93 -19.56 1.70 -0.79
C ILE A 93 -18.80 1.20 -2.01
N ASP A 94 -17.49 1.45 -2.06
CA ASP A 94 -16.63 0.93 -3.10
C ASP A 94 -16.36 -0.58 -2.92
N THR A 95 -16.56 -1.34 -3.98
CA THR A 95 -16.23 -2.77 -4.02
C THR A 95 -14.90 -3.03 -4.71
N SER A 96 -14.49 -2.10 -5.56
CA SER A 96 -13.15 -2.01 -6.18
C SER A 96 -12.88 -0.60 -6.65
N GLY A 97 -11.63 -0.28 -6.99
CA GLY A 97 -11.30 1.02 -7.54
C GLY A 97 -9.83 1.20 -7.87
N ILE A 98 -9.57 2.24 -8.65
CA ILE A 98 -8.26 2.67 -9.10
C ILE A 98 -7.96 4.05 -8.51
N LEU A 99 -6.95 4.11 -7.67
CA LEU A 99 -6.43 5.34 -7.09
C LEU A 99 -5.18 5.75 -7.85
N THR A 100 -5.17 6.95 -8.39
CA THR A 100 -3.97 7.56 -8.96
C THR A 100 -3.39 8.59 -8.01
N LEU A 101 -2.08 8.53 -7.80
CA LEU A 101 -1.32 9.47 -6.99
C LEU A 101 -0.28 10.15 -7.90
N ASP A 102 -0.36 11.46 -7.96
CA ASP A 102 0.53 12.27 -8.79
C ASP A 102 1.70 12.77 -7.95
N TYR A 103 2.91 12.37 -8.34
CA TYR A 103 4.15 12.88 -7.80
C TYR A 103 4.83 13.75 -8.87
N ASP A 104 5.68 14.67 -8.44
CA ASP A 104 6.35 15.61 -9.37
C ASP A 104 7.08 14.89 -10.51
N SER A 105 7.86 13.87 -10.17
CA SER A 105 8.73 13.17 -11.13
C SER A 105 8.19 11.85 -11.66
N PHE A 106 7.09 11.30 -11.10
CA PHE A 106 6.53 10.01 -11.50
C PHE A 106 5.02 9.92 -11.26
N LYS A 107 4.40 8.87 -11.79
CA LYS A 107 2.98 8.56 -11.58
C LYS A 107 2.84 7.27 -10.81
N CYS A 108 1.85 7.22 -9.91
CA CYS A 108 1.55 6.04 -9.12
C CYS A 108 0.09 5.63 -9.30
N VAL A 109 -0.15 4.32 -9.39
CA VAL A 109 -1.49 3.72 -9.38
C VAL A 109 -1.59 2.67 -8.28
N CYS A 110 -2.63 2.78 -7.45
CA CYS A 110 -2.96 1.80 -6.42
C CYS A 110 -4.34 1.21 -6.72
N ILE A 111 -4.42 -0.09 -6.93
CA ILE A 111 -5.65 -0.82 -7.24
C ILE A 111 -6.05 -1.64 -6.01
N GLY A 112 -7.30 -1.50 -5.59
CA GLY A 112 -7.90 -2.31 -4.54
C GLY A 112 -9.21 -2.91 -5.02
N ALA A 113 -9.42 -4.22 -4.84
CA ALA A 113 -10.65 -4.87 -5.23
C ALA A 113 -11.05 -5.97 -4.24
N LYS A 114 -12.36 -6.05 -3.96
CA LYS A 114 -13.00 -7.07 -3.11
C LYS A 114 -14.06 -7.87 -3.87
N ASP A 115 -14.46 -7.39 -5.02
CA ASP A 115 -15.46 -7.97 -5.93
C ASP A 115 -14.86 -8.80 -7.06
N CYS A 116 -13.55 -8.70 -7.27
CA CYS A 116 -12.79 -9.49 -8.23
C CYS A 116 -11.41 -9.83 -7.68
N LYS A 117 -10.64 -10.65 -8.40
CA LYS A 117 -9.26 -10.99 -8.04
C LYS A 117 -8.30 -10.82 -9.22
N ALA A 118 -7.08 -10.47 -8.92
CA ALA A 118 -5.94 -10.49 -9.82
C ALA A 118 -4.68 -10.93 -9.07
N PRO A 119 -3.59 -11.29 -9.74
CA PRO A 119 -2.30 -11.45 -9.08
C PRO A 119 -1.95 -10.19 -8.30
N VAL A 120 -1.65 -10.37 -7.00
CA VAL A 120 -1.18 -9.26 -6.17
C VAL A 120 0.24 -8.92 -6.61
N ALA A 121 0.49 -7.64 -6.90
CA ALA A 121 1.79 -7.20 -7.36
C ALA A 121 2.02 -5.72 -7.04
N THR A 122 3.24 -5.40 -6.62
CA THR A 122 3.71 -4.01 -6.61
C THR A 122 4.98 -3.92 -7.44
N ASN A 123 5.03 -2.93 -8.36
CA ASN A 123 6.18 -2.66 -9.20
C ASN A 123 6.63 -1.21 -9.02
N ILE A 124 7.91 -1.02 -8.73
CA ILE A 124 8.56 0.29 -8.65
C ILE A 124 9.54 0.36 -9.81
N GLN A 125 9.22 1.19 -10.82
CA GLN A 125 9.92 1.20 -12.10
C GLN A 125 10.73 2.48 -12.22
N GLY A 126 12.04 2.33 -12.30
CA GLY A 126 13.00 3.38 -12.61
C GLY A 126 13.63 3.20 -13.98
N ASP A 127 14.37 4.19 -14.45
CA ASP A 127 15.05 4.13 -15.73
C ASP A 127 16.33 3.28 -15.74
N ALA A 128 16.85 2.92 -14.55
CA ALA A 128 17.98 2.01 -14.41
C ALA A 128 17.56 0.58 -13.99
N GLY A 129 16.34 0.39 -13.48
CA GLY A 129 15.85 -0.91 -13.04
C GLY A 129 14.48 -0.85 -12.41
N CYS A 130 14.00 -2.00 -11.92
CA CYS A 130 12.75 -2.04 -11.17
C CYS A 130 12.84 -2.97 -9.96
N ILE A 131 11.96 -2.73 -9.00
CA ILE A 131 11.66 -3.66 -7.90
C ILE A 131 10.26 -4.22 -8.11
N THR A 132 10.12 -5.54 -7.97
CA THR A 132 8.84 -6.25 -8.05
C THR A 132 8.56 -6.99 -6.75
N ILE A 133 7.33 -6.87 -6.24
CA ILE A 133 6.83 -7.54 -5.03
C ILE A 133 5.61 -8.34 -5.45
N SER A 134 5.59 -9.64 -5.18
CA SER A 134 4.52 -10.57 -5.58
C SER A 134 3.54 -10.92 -4.45
N THR A 135 3.67 -10.25 -3.31
CA THR A 135 2.84 -10.46 -2.13
C THR A 135 2.14 -9.17 -1.71
N PRO A 136 1.04 -9.25 -0.91
CA PRO A 136 0.36 -8.05 -0.42
C PRO A 136 1.30 -7.12 0.34
N ALA A 137 1.09 -5.82 0.19
CA ALA A 137 1.89 -4.78 0.85
C ALA A 137 1.95 -4.95 2.38
N ASN A 138 0.88 -5.48 3.00
CA ASN A 138 0.83 -5.72 4.44
C ASN A 138 1.63 -6.95 4.92
N SER A 139 2.14 -7.77 4.02
CA SER A 139 3.00 -8.91 4.35
C SER A 139 4.41 -8.76 3.80
N LEU A 140 4.55 -8.25 2.57
CA LEU A 140 5.81 -7.97 1.87
C LEU A 140 6.90 -9.00 2.23
N SER A 141 6.61 -10.29 1.90
CA SER A 141 7.45 -11.41 2.33
C SER A 141 8.78 -11.47 1.61
N GLY A 142 8.85 -10.92 0.38
CA GLY A 142 10.06 -10.83 -0.44
C GLY A 142 9.87 -9.86 -1.59
N PHE A 143 10.95 -9.59 -2.30
CA PHE A 143 10.94 -8.77 -3.52
C PHE A 143 12.09 -9.18 -4.44
N LYS A 144 12.00 -8.78 -5.72
CA LYS A 144 13.06 -8.94 -6.73
C LYS A 144 13.55 -7.57 -7.16
N VAL A 145 14.85 -7.50 -7.48
CA VAL A 145 15.46 -6.32 -8.10
C VAL A 145 15.94 -6.69 -9.49
N LEU A 146 15.47 -5.99 -10.50
CA LEU A 146 15.75 -6.23 -11.90
C LEU A 146 16.43 -4.98 -12.48
N MET A 147 17.70 -5.08 -12.84
CA MET A 147 18.45 -3.94 -13.42
C MET A 147 18.37 -3.97 -14.94
N ASN A 148 18.19 -2.79 -15.54
CA ASN A 148 18.20 -2.63 -16.99
C ASN A 148 19.62 -2.87 -17.50
N LYS A 149 19.90 -4.04 -18.05
CA LYS A 149 21.18 -4.37 -18.71
C LYS A 149 21.01 -4.33 -20.23
N GLY A 150 21.36 -3.21 -20.80
CA GLY A 150 21.98 -3.00 -22.11
C GLY A 150 21.35 -3.54 -23.40
N SER A 151 20.23 -4.26 -23.45
CA SER A 151 19.53 -4.51 -24.72
C SER A 151 18.06 -4.88 -24.53
N ALA A 152 17.23 -4.37 -25.44
CA ALA A 152 15.78 -4.61 -25.52
C ALA A 152 15.38 -6.11 -25.74
N LYS A 153 16.30 -7.03 -25.81
CA LYS A 153 16.06 -8.46 -26.04
C LYS A 153 15.94 -9.32 -24.78
N GLN A 154 16.28 -8.79 -23.60
CA GLN A 154 16.12 -9.53 -22.35
C GLN A 154 14.79 -9.15 -21.68
N MET A 155 13.71 -9.75 -22.15
CA MET A 155 12.41 -9.72 -21.44
C MET A 155 12.36 -10.78 -20.30
N ASN A 156 13.47 -11.26 -19.84
CA ASN A 156 13.53 -12.27 -18.78
C ASN A 156 13.50 -11.55 -17.43
N ASN A 157 12.38 -11.71 -16.71
CA ASN A 157 12.20 -11.31 -15.32
C ASN A 157 12.97 -12.25 -14.36
N GLU A 158 14.21 -12.56 -14.67
CA GLU A 158 15.07 -13.48 -13.93
C GLU A 158 15.87 -12.71 -12.88
N GLY A 159 15.21 -12.40 -11.78
CA GLY A 159 15.88 -11.99 -10.54
C GLY A 159 15.48 -12.95 -9.44
N ASP A 160 16.41 -13.30 -8.57
CA ASP A 160 16.09 -14.08 -7.37
C ASP A 160 15.24 -13.25 -6.41
N GLU A 161 14.25 -13.89 -5.82
CA GLU A 161 13.50 -13.28 -4.74
C GLU A 161 14.36 -13.23 -3.49
N VAL A 162 14.44 -12.05 -2.88
CA VAL A 162 15.18 -11.84 -1.64
C VAL A 162 14.25 -11.42 -0.52
N SER A 163 14.58 -11.82 0.70
CA SER A 163 13.88 -11.40 1.91
C SER A 163 14.86 -11.06 3.03
N TYR A 164 14.57 -10.00 3.74
CA TYR A 164 15.29 -9.52 4.91
C TYR A 164 14.46 -9.64 6.19
N ASN A 165 13.26 -10.23 6.12
CA ASN A 165 12.34 -10.35 7.25
C ASN A 165 12.77 -11.42 8.28
N ASN A 166 13.86 -12.17 8.03
CA ASN A 166 14.44 -13.17 8.95
C ASN A 166 13.44 -14.23 9.44
N ASP A 167 12.53 -14.67 8.57
CA ASP A 167 11.48 -15.67 8.84
C ASP A 167 10.63 -15.40 10.10
N LYS A 168 10.54 -14.14 10.50
CA LYS A 168 9.70 -13.71 11.62
C LYS A 168 8.28 -13.38 11.12
N HIS A 169 7.32 -13.59 12.01
CA HIS A 169 5.95 -13.14 11.76
C HIS A 169 5.94 -11.64 11.42
N ARG A 170 5.12 -11.21 10.46
CA ARG A 170 5.07 -9.83 9.96
C ARG A 170 4.95 -8.75 11.05
N MET A 171 4.26 -9.07 12.16
CA MET A 171 4.08 -8.14 13.29
C MET A 171 5.27 -8.12 14.24
N TYR A 172 6.22 -9.06 14.15
CA TYR A 172 7.36 -9.13 15.06
C TYR A 172 8.18 -7.84 15.05
N HIS A 173 8.52 -7.37 13.87
CA HIS A 173 9.37 -6.19 13.70
C HIS A 173 8.70 -4.91 14.20
N GLU A 174 7.40 -4.76 14.01
CA GLU A 174 6.67 -3.60 14.50
C GLU A 174 6.66 -3.57 16.05
N PHE A 175 6.43 -4.70 16.72
CA PHE A 175 6.47 -4.76 18.18
C PHE A 175 7.86 -4.50 18.73
N VAL A 176 8.92 -5.02 18.09
CA VAL A 176 10.31 -4.71 18.47
C VAL A 176 10.56 -3.21 18.40
N GLU A 177 10.12 -2.56 17.33
CA GLU A 177 10.31 -1.13 17.16
C GLU A 177 9.45 -0.28 18.12
N PHE A 178 8.24 -0.76 18.48
CA PHE A 178 7.41 -0.10 19.49
C PHE A 178 8.09 -0.11 20.86
N VAL A 179 8.56 -1.28 21.30
CA VAL A 179 9.30 -1.41 22.56
C VAL A 179 10.53 -0.51 22.55
N LYS A 180 11.31 -0.55 21.47
CA LYS A 180 12.51 0.29 21.34
C LYS A 180 12.19 1.79 21.42
N MET A 181 11.18 2.27 20.70
CA MET A 181 10.76 3.67 20.77
C MET A 181 10.33 4.09 22.19
N ILE A 182 9.68 3.17 22.94
CA ILE A 182 9.25 3.44 24.31
C ILE A 182 10.45 3.50 25.25
N ASP A 183 11.33 2.51 25.22
CA ASP A 183 12.49 2.37 26.10
C ASP A 183 13.50 3.51 25.89
N GLU A 184 13.75 3.87 24.64
CA GLU A 184 14.67 4.94 24.24
C GLU A 184 14.00 6.33 24.29
N LYS A 185 12.68 6.41 24.53
CA LYS A 185 11.88 7.66 24.47
C LYS A 185 12.04 8.39 23.13
N ASP A 186 12.09 7.61 22.03
CA ASP A 186 12.29 8.15 20.68
C ASP A 186 11.00 8.76 20.12
N PHE A 187 10.64 9.94 20.63
CA PHE A 187 9.48 10.70 20.17
C PHE A 187 9.64 11.20 18.73
N THR A 188 10.87 11.39 18.27
CA THR A 188 11.16 11.83 16.88
C THR A 188 10.75 10.77 15.90
N ARG A 189 11.12 9.52 16.16
CA ARG A 189 10.71 8.39 15.34
C ARG A 189 9.19 8.14 15.40
N ALA A 190 8.62 8.20 16.61
CA ALA A 190 7.18 8.07 16.79
C ALA A 190 6.41 9.11 15.97
N LYS A 191 6.83 10.38 16.00
CA LYS A 191 6.25 11.46 15.19
C LYS A 191 6.35 11.19 13.70
N LYS A 192 7.50 10.73 13.22
CA LYS A 192 7.69 10.36 11.81
C LYS A 192 6.74 9.24 11.36
N MET A 193 6.51 8.23 12.21
CA MET A 193 5.55 7.16 11.91
C MET A 193 4.11 7.69 11.88
N GLN A 194 3.76 8.60 12.80
CA GLN A 194 2.47 9.28 12.78
C GLN A 194 2.26 10.11 11.51
N GLU A 195 3.28 10.82 11.03
CA GLU A 195 3.21 11.61 9.79
C GLU A 195 2.85 10.73 8.59
N ILE A 196 3.44 9.53 8.48
CA ILE A 196 3.11 8.57 7.42
C ILE A 196 1.63 8.16 7.52
N SER A 197 1.16 7.82 8.72
CA SER A 197 -0.24 7.44 8.94
C SER A 197 -1.21 8.58 8.64
N LEU A 198 -0.89 9.81 9.05
CA LEU A 198 -1.70 10.99 8.75
C LEU A 198 -1.79 11.28 7.26
N ILE A 199 -0.70 11.19 6.52
CA ILE A 199 -0.69 11.35 5.06
C ILE A 199 -1.51 10.22 4.41
N THR A 200 -1.35 8.99 4.86
CA THR A 200 -2.08 7.83 4.34
C THR A 200 -3.59 8.02 4.49
N ILE A 201 -4.07 8.40 5.69
CA ILE A 201 -5.50 8.60 5.92
C ILE A 201 -6.03 9.87 5.22
N GLU A 202 -5.23 10.91 5.08
CA GLU A 202 -5.60 12.10 4.29
C GLU A 202 -5.86 11.74 2.82
N ILE A 203 -4.98 10.92 2.21
CA ILE A 203 -5.14 10.41 0.85
C ILE A 203 -6.42 9.59 0.73
N ALA A 204 -6.61 8.61 1.62
CA ALA A 204 -7.79 7.74 1.61
C ALA A 204 -9.09 8.54 1.80
N THR A 205 -9.09 9.54 2.69
CA THR A 205 -10.24 10.42 2.93
C THR A 205 -10.57 11.25 1.69
N LYS A 206 -9.59 11.92 1.10
CA LYS A 206 -9.79 12.71 -0.14
C LYS A 206 -10.30 11.82 -1.28
N ALA A 207 -9.71 10.63 -1.43
CA ALA A 207 -10.10 9.67 -2.46
C ALA A 207 -11.56 9.25 -2.33
N ARG A 208 -11.99 8.78 -1.16
CA ARG A 208 -13.39 8.33 -0.97
C ARG A 208 -14.40 9.48 -1.09
N GLN A 209 -14.07 10.67 -0.57
CA GLN A 209 -14.94 11.85 -0.66
C GLN A 209 -15.11 12.29 -2.12
N SER A 210 -14.02 12.29 -2.94
CA SER A 210 -14.12 12.61 -4.36
C SER A 210 -14.99 11.60 -5.13
N ALA A 211 -15.08 10.36 -4.66
CA ALA A 211 -15.95 9.32 -5.21
C ALA A 211 -17.38 9.34 -4.64
N GLY A 212 -17.72 10.31 -3.79
CA GLY A 212 -19.04 10.41 -3.17
C GLY A 212 -19.32 9.39 -2.06
N ILE A 213 -18.28 8.81 -1.47
CA ILE A 213 -18.40 7.85 -0.36
C ILE A 213 -18.29 8.62 0.95
N GLU A 214 -19.40 8.69 1.68
CA GLU A 214 -19.48 9.38 2.99
C GLU A 214 -19.47 8.37 4.14
N PHE A 215 -18.72 8.69 5.18
CA PHE A 215 -18.72 7.95 6.44
C PHE A 215 -19.41 8.76 7.55
N ALA A 216 -19.81 8.09 8.61
CA ALA A 216 -20.45 8.76 9.76
C ALA A 216 -19.54 9.83 10.39
N ALA A 217 -18.23 9.65 10.34
CA ALA A 217 -17.25 10.61 10.86
C ALA A 217 -17.09 11.89 10.01
N ASP A 218 -17.69 11.98 8.83
CA ASP A 218 -17.67 13.18 7.97
C ASP A 218 -18.76 14.19 8.36
N LYS A 219 -19.69 13.79 9.23
CA LYS A 219 -20.81 14.59 9.72
C LYS A 219 -20.49 15.15 11.09
#